data_f9f4633f342efe32cfb542a47d94a04a
#
_entry.id   f9f4633f342efe32cfb542a47d94a04a
#
_cell.length_a   1.000
_cell.length_b   1.000
_cell.length_c   1.000
_cell.angle_alpha   90.00
_cell.angle_beta   90.00
_cell.angle_gamma   90.00
#
_symmetry.space_group_name_H-M   'P 1'
#
loop_
_entity.id
_entity.type
_entity.pdbx_description
1 polymer ?
#
loop_
_entity_poly.entity_id
_entity_poly.type
_entity_poly.pdbx_seq_one_letter_code
_entity_poly.pdbx_strand_id
1 'polypeptide(L)'
;MKLEGKIAVITGSSMGIGEAIAKLFLQEGAKVVLCSRDLARTKAAEQRVGGGVNTLSVACDVSRRDQVDALVKAAVARFGRIDIFVNNAGFGLNDAVADMDMSEFRRMFDTNLFGAVECMQAAIPIMRQQGGGDIVNISSVSGHIATPYMSGYAATKHAMNAIGKAARMELLRHNINVLTVSPGYIATDFVKNMVKGKYSERVGSSVKYAVTPDVVADATLQGLLKRKREVIVPKFYKWFIKLYQTSPGAVERAIRKRLKPTSQVMAEAAKKSN
;
A
#
# COMPACT_ATOMS: atom_id res chain seq x y z
N MET A 1 0.16 -20.93 15.96
CA MET A 1 0.03 -19.63 15.30
C MET A 1 1.31 -19.31 14.54
N LYS A 2 1.22 -18.77 13.33
CA LYS A 2 2.39 -18.59 12.45
C LYS A 2 3.25 -17.36 12.79
N LEU A 3 2.70 -16.41 13.53
CA LEU A 3 3.36 -15.17 13.96
C LEU A 3 3.41 -15.01 15.49
N GLU A 4 3.39 -16.14 16.22
CA GLU A 4 3.40 -16.15 17.68
C GLU A 4 4.56 -15.31 18.22
N GLY A 5 4.24 -14.35 19.10
CA GLY A 5 5.21 -13.46 19.74
C GLY A 5 5.87 -12.42 18.82
N LYS A 6 5.55 -12.36 17.53
CA LYS A 6 6.05 -11.34 16.61
C LYS A 6 5.35 -9.99 16.82
N ILE A 7 6.10 -8.91 16.66
CA ILE A 7 5.57 -7.54 16.75
C ILE A 7 5.52 -6.95 15.36
N ALA A 8 4.31 -6.54 14.91
CA ALA A 8 4.06 -5.94 13.61
C ALA A 8 3.60 -4.49 13.74
N VAL A 9 4.25 -3.57 13.03
CA VAL A 9 3.80 -2.18 12.86
C VAL A 9 3.18 -2.05 11.47
N ILE A 10 1.94 -1.52 11.38
CA ILE A 10 1.21 -1.45 10.11
C ILE A 10 0.72 -0.03 9.89
N THR A 11 1.26 0.65 8.87
CA THR A 11 0.85 2.00 8.52
C THR A 11 -0.45 2.00 7.69
N GLY A 12 -1.29 3.03 7.86
CA GLY A 12 -2.57 3.11 7.15
C GLY A 12 -3.54 1.98 7.51
N SER A 13 -3.54 1.51 8.75
CA SER A 13 -4.29 0.34 9.21
C SER A 13 -5.67 0.64 9.77
N SER A 14 -6.19 1.86 9.61
CA SER A 14 -7.54 2.21 10.05
C SER A 14 -8.66 1.68 9.15
N MET A 15 -8.34 1.10 7.99
CA MET A 15 -9.28 0.53 7.03
C MET A 15 -8.59 -0.34 5.97
N GLY A 16 -9.39 -1.08 5.21
CA GLY A 16 -9.00 -1.76 3.98
C GLY A 16 -7.91 -2.81 4.17
N ILE A 17 -6.87 -2.77 3.32
CA ILE A 17 -5.78 -3.78 3.32
C ILE A 17 -5.02 -3.76 4.65
N GLY A 18 -4.68 -2.58 5.17
CA GLY A 18 -3.95 -2.47 6.43
C GLY A 18 -4.70 -3.04 7.62
N GLU A 19 -6.00 -2.78 7.71
CA GLU A 19 -6.88 -3.35 8.74
C GLU A 19 -6.98 -4.89 8.61
N ALA A 20 -7.15 -5.39 7.38
CA ALA A 20 -7.22 -6.84 7.14
C ALA A 20 -5.90 -7.55 7.51
N ILE A 21 -4.74 -6.93 7.20
CA ILE A 21 -3.42 -7.45 7.62
C ILE A 21 -3.33 -7.45 9.16
N ALA A 22 -3.75 -6.36 9.82
CA ALA A 22 -3.73 -6.26 11.28
C ALA A 22 -4.58 -7.37 11.92
N LYS A 23 -5.79 -7.58 11.43
CA LYS A 23 -6.70 -8.64 11.89
C LYS A 23 -6.06 -10.03 11.75
N LEU A 24 -5.56 -10.36 10.56
CA LEU A 24 -4.96 -11.66 10.31
C LEU A 24 -3.71 -11.88 11.16
N PHE A 25 -2.84 -10.87 11.32
CA PHE A 25 -1.63 -10.99 12.10
C PHE A 25 -1.93 -11.22 13.59
N LEU A 26 -2.95 -10.54 14.14
CA LEU A 26 -3.44 -10.80 15.51
C LEU A 26 -3.95 -12.25 15.65
N GLN A 27 -4.74 -12.74 14.71
CA GLN A 27 -5.24 -14.11 14.69
C GLN A 27 -4.12 -15.16 14.61
N GLU A 28 -2.98 -14.78 14.02
CA GLU A 28 -1.79 -15.65 13.92
C GLU A 28 -0.79 -15.44 15.08
N GLY A 29 -1.21 -14.73 16.14
CA GLY A 29 -0.47 -14.59 17.40
C GLY A 29 0.52 -13.42 17.46
N ALA A 30 0.50 -12.51 16.49
CA ALA A 30 1.32 -11.31 16.55
C ALA A 30 0.74 -10.28 17.54
N LYS A 31 1.60 -9.41 18.07
CA LYS A 31 1.20 -8.12 18.63
C LYS A 31 1.26 -7.08 17.54
N VAL A 32 0.25 -6.18 17.47
CA VAL A 32 0.10 -5.27 16.35
C VAL A 32 0.02 -3.81 16.78
N VAL A 33 0.85 -2.97 16.18
CA VAL A 33 0.73 -1.52 16.27
C VAL A 33 -0.01 -1.03 15.02
N LEU A 34 -1.21 -0.51 15.23
CA LEU A 34 -2.01 0.11 14.20
C LEU A 34 -1.71 1.61 14.14
N CYS A 35 -1.57 2.18 12.95
CA CYS A 35 -1.46 3.62 12.83
C CYS A 35 -2.16 4.19 11.60
N SER A 36 -2.68 5.40 11.77
CA SER A 36 -3.13 6.28 10.71
C SER A 36 -3.06 7.74 11.22
N ARG A 37 -3.32 8.70 10.33
CA ARG A 37 -3.34 10.12 10.71
C ARG A 37 -4.43 10.47 11.74
N ASP A 38 -5.50 9.70 11.74
CA ASP A 38 -6.66 9.88 12.61
C ASP A 38 -6.68 8.80 13.71
N LEU A 39 -6.37 9.20 14.94
CA LEU A 39 -6.32 8.30 16.08
C LEU A 39 -7.69 7.68 16.39
N ALA A 40 -8.78 8.43 16.24
CA ALA A 40 -10.12 7.93 16.53
C ALA A 40 -10.50 6.78 15.57
N ARG A 41 -10.20 6.95 14.27
CA ARG A 41 -10.38 5.89 13.26
C ARG A 41 -9.47 4.69 13.53
N THR A 42 -8.23 4.93 14.00
CA THR A 42 -7.29 3.85 14.32
C THR A 42 -7.78 3.03 15.52
N LYS A 43 -8.27 3.70 16.58
CA LYS A 43 -8.88 3.02 17.74
C LYS A 43 -10.14 2.25 17.38
N ALA A 44 -10.99 2.80 16.51
CA ALA A 44 -12.16 2.07 16.02
C ALA A 44 -11.76 0.81 15.22
N ALA A 45 -10.71 0.90 14.39
CA ALA A 45 -10.16 -0.27 13.71
C ALA A 45 -9.56 -1.28 14.69
N GLU A 46 -8.84 -0.83 15.70
CA GLU A 46 -8.32 -1.70 16.77
C GLU A 46 -9.43 -2.53 17.42
N GLN A 47 -10.57 -1.92 17.74
CA GLN A 47 -11.73 -2.65 18.26
C GLN A 47 -12.26 -3.69 17.29
N ARG A 48 -12.40 -3.34 15.99
CA ARG A 48 -12.88 -4.26 14.95
C ARG A 48 -11.98 -5.47 14.72
N VAL A 49 -10.67 -5.30 14.87
CA VAL A 49 -9.73 -6.42 14.67
C VAL A 49 -9.55 -7.31 15.92
N GLY A 50 -10.25 -7.00 17.01
CA GLY A 50 -10.13 -7.75 18.26
C GLY A 50 -9.02 -7.23 19.16
N GLY A 51 -8.92 -5.88 19.27
CA GLY A 51 -7.91 -5.19 20.07
C GLY A 51 -7.89 -5.53 21.55
N GLY A 52 -6.81 -5.23 22.22
CA GLY A 52 -6.59 -5.52 23.63
C GLY A 52 -5.11 -5.36 24.00
N VAL A 53 -4.63 -6.20 24.92
CA VAL A 53 -3.24 -6.13 25.41
C VAL A 53 -2.18 -6.34 24.32
N ASN A 54 -2.57 -6.99 23.22
CA ASN A 54 -1.73 -7.28 22.05
C ASN A 54 -1.78 -6.21 20.97
N THR A 55 -2.44 -5.10 21.20
CA THR A 55 -2.54 -4.00 20.24
C THR A 55 -2.10 -2.67 20.82
N LEU A 56 -1.74 -1.74 19.92
CA LEU A 56 -1.47 -0.35 20.23
C LEU A 56 -1.92 0.51 19.05
N SER A 57 -2.75 1.51 19.32
CA SER A 57 -3.13 2.52 18.33
C SER A 57 -2.30 3.79 18.46
N VAL A 58 -1.70 4.25 17.36
CA VAL A 58 -0.86 5.46 17.32
C VAL A 58 -1.33 6.37 16.18
N ALA A 59 -1.43 7.68 16.45
CA ALA A 59 -1.59 8.69 15.40
C ALA A 59 -0.25 8.90 14.68
N CYS A 60 -0.21 8.75 13.35
CA CYS A 60 0.99 9.02 12.58
C CYS A 60 0.64 9.39 11.14
N ASP A 61 1.07 10.57 10.73
CA ASP A 61 1.22 10.92 9.32
C ASP A 61 2.62 10.50 8.87
N VAL A 62 2.68 9.51 7.98
CA VAL A 62 3.96 8.96 7.50
C VAL A 62 4.79 9.96 6.67
N SER A 63 4.18 11.05 6.19
CA SER A 63 4.89 12.14 5.52
C SER A 63 5.62 13.09 6.50
N ARG A 64 5.54 12.81 7.81
CA ARG A 64 6.15 13.58 8.88
C ARG A 64 7.15 12.73 9.64
N ARG A 65 8.43 12.98 9.43
CA ARG A 65 9.52 12.19 10.04
C ARG A 65 9.44 12.13 11.56
N ASP A 66 9.14 13.24 12.20
CA ASP A 66 8.95 13.32 13.65
C ASP A 66 7.88 12.35 14.17
N GLN A 67 6.78 12.19 13.40
CA GLN A 67 5.69 11.26 13.75
C GLN A 67 6.06 9.80 13.47
N VAL A 68 6.83 9.54 12.42
CA VAL A 68 7.37 8.19 12.15
C VAL A 68 8.31 7.74 13.26
N ASP A 69 9.22 8.62 13.71
CA ASP A 69 10.13 8.33 14.82
C ASP A 69 9.35 8.09 16.13
N ALA A 70 8.30 8.88 16.39
CA ALA A 70 7.42 8.68 17.53
C ALA A 70 6.65 7.35 17.48
N LEU A 71 6.17 6.94 16.29
CA LEU A 71 5.52 5.64 16.07
C LEU A 71 6.46 4.48 16.41
N VAL A 72 7.68 4.50 15.87
CA VAL A 72 8.69 3.46 16.12
C VAL A 72 9.05 3.42 17.61
N LYS A 73 9.28 4.58 18.23
CA LYS A 73 9.55 4.69 19.68
C LYS A 73 8.41 4.11 20.52
N ALA A 74 7.16 4.42 20.19
CA ALA A 74 5.98 3.90 20.88
C ALA A 74 5.87 2.36 20.75
N ALA A 75 6.13 1.81 19.56
CA ALA A 75 6.12 0.38 19.31
C ALA A 75 7.18 -0.35 20.16
N VAL A 76 8.42 0.17 20.19
CA VAL A 76 9.53 -0.39 20.98
C VAL A 76 9.27 -0.24 22.48
N ALA A 77 8.78 0.93 22.95
CA ALA A 77 8.44 1.14 24.36
C ALA A 77 7.35 0.17 24.85
N ARG A 78 6.37 -0.15 23.99
CA ARG A 78 5.25 -1.02 24.35
C ARG A 78 5.58 -2.50 24.26
N PHE A 79 6.37 -2.94 23.27
CA PHE A 79 6.56 -4.35 22.95
C PHE A 79 8.03 -4.79 22.89
N GLY A 80 8.99 -3.88 23.03
CA GLY A 80 10.41 -4.18 23.14
C GLY A 80 11.16 -4.35 21.81
N ARG A 81 10.45 -4.59 20.70
CA ARG A 81 11.04 -4.90 19.38
C ARG A 81 10.08 -4.61 18.22
N ILE A 82 10.57 -4.72 16.99
CA ILE A 82 9.76 -4.68 15.76
C ILE A 82 10.23 -5.81 14.85
N ASP A 83 9.42 -6.85 14.68
CA ASP A 83 9.73 -7.97 13.78
C ASP A 83 9.28 -7.74 12.36
N ILE A 84 8.12 -7.08 12.19
CA ILE A 84 7.50 -6.84 10.88
C ILE A 84 7.11 -5.36 10.79
N PHE A 85 7.51 -4.70 9.71
CA PHE A 85 7.06 -3.34 9.41
C PHE A 85 6.32 -3.31 8.06
N VAL A 86 5.04 -2.95 8.06
CA VAL A 86 4.18 -2.92 6.87
C VAL A 86 3.94 -1.49 6.43
N ASN A 87 4.59 -1.08 5.34
CA ASN A 87 4.36 0.17 4.63
C ASN A 87 3.11 0.02 3.76
N ASN A 88 1.94 0.36 4.32
CA ASN A 88 0.66 0.26 3.62
C ASN A 88 -0.01 1.63 3.44
N ALA A 89 0.35 2.65 4.21
CA ALA A 89 -0.20 3.99 4.06
C ALA A 89 -0.02 4.51 2.63
N GLY A 90 -1.10 5.06 2.07
CA GLY A 90 -1.08 5.59 0.72
C GLY A 90 -2.47 5.96 0.21
N PHE A 91 -2.50 6.81 -0.80
CA PHE A 91 -3.71 7.19 -1.50
C PHE A 91 -3.43 7.34 -3.00
N GLY A 92 -4.50 7.47 -3.79
CA GLY A 92 -4.42 7.64 -5.23
C GLY A 92 -4.83 9.03 -5.67
N LEU A 93 -4.30 9.46 -6.81
CA LEU A 93 -4.73 10.62 -7.57
C LEU A 93 -5.16 10.14 -8.95
N ASN A 94 -6.35 10.53 -9.34
CA ASN A 94 -6.91 10.21 -10.66
C ASN A 94 -7.07 11.49 -11.46
N ASP A 95 -6.11 11.78 -12.34
CA ASP A 95 -6.15 12.94 -13.22
C ASP A 95 -5.34 12.71 -14.50
N ALA A 96 -5.61 13.54 -15.53
CA ALA A 96 -4.78 13.58 -16.73
C ALA A 96 -3.42 14.24 -16.42
N VAL A 97 -2.37 13.82 -17.11
CA VAL A 97 -1.03 14.42 -16.93
C VAL A 97 -1.05 15.92 -17.22
N ALA A 98 -1.85 16.35 -18.21
CA ALA A 98 -1.93 17.76 -18.61
C ALA A 98 -2.61 18.66 -17.57
N ASP A 99 -3.50 18.09 -16.73
CA ASP A 99 -4.33 18.85 -15.78
C ASP A 99 -4.02 18.52 -14.32
N MET A 100 -3.01 17.67 -14.09
CA MET A 100 -2.69 17.15 -12.76
C MET A 100 -2.31 18.27 -11.79
N ASP A 101 -3.01 18.33 -10.66
CA ASP A 101 -2.62 19.22 -9.56
C ASP A 101 -1.28 18.80 -8.96
N MET A 102 -0.28 19.66 -9.14
CA MET A 102 1.08 19.39 -8.69
C MET A 102 1.23 19.39 -7.17
N SER A 103 0.36 20.06 -6.43
CA SER A 103 0.36 20.02 -4.95
C SER A 103 -0.10 18.66 -4.45
N GLU A 104 -1.20 18.13 -5.00
CA GLU A 104 -1.70 16.80 -4.69
C GLU A 104 -0.76 15.69 -5.19
N PHE A 105 -0.11 15.91 -6.33
CA PHE A 105 0.90 14.98 -6.83
C PHE A 105 2.10 14.88 -5.90
N ARG A 106 2.65 16.01 -5.42
CA ARG A 106 3.73 16.02 -4.43
C ARG A 106 3.29 15.36 -3.13
N ARG A 107 2.14 15.73 -2.60
CA ARG A 107 1.58 15.14 -1.37
C ARG A 107 1.41 13.62 -1.48
N MET A 108 1.06 13.13 -2.67
CA MET A 108 0.97 11.68 -2.91
C MET A 108 2.36 11.01 -2.88
N PHE A 109 3.40 11.65 -3.43
CA PHE A 109 4.78 11.17 -3.31
C PHE A 109 5.25 11.19 -1.86
N ASP A 110 4.97 12.26 -1.12
CA ASP A 110 5.33 12.39 0.30
C ASP A 110 4.75 11.23 1.13
N THR A 111 3.48 10.88 0.89
CA THR A 111 2.84 9.78 1.62
C THR A 111 3.26 8.40 1.09
N ASN A 112 3.12 8.16 -0.23
CA ASN A 112 3.22 6.82 -0.80
C ASN A 112 4.65 6.32 -0.94
N LEU A 113 5.62 7.23 -1.10
CA LEU A 113 7.02 6.90 -1.36
C LEU A 113 7.94 7.38 -0.25
N PHE A 114 8.05 8.70 -0.04
CA PHE A 114 8.99 9.24 0.93
C PHE A 114 8.66 8.77 2.34
N GLY A 115 7.39 8.80 2.74
CA GLY A 115 6.95 8.28 4.02
C GLY A 115 7.26 6.80 4.22
N ALA A 116 7.12 5.96 3.18
CA ALA A 116 7.52 4.56 3.26
C ALA A 116 9.04 4.39 3.42
N VAL A 117 9.84 5.24 2.76
CA VAL A 117 11.30 5.25 2.93
C VAL A 117 11.69 5.70 4.34
N GLU A 118 11.07 6.74 4.86
CA GLU A 118 11.28 7.22 6.23
C GLU A 118 10.92 6.15 7.27
N CYS A 119 9.80 5.43 7.06
CA CYS A 119 9.43 4.30 7.90
C CYS A 119 10.50 3.18 7.86
N MET A 120 11.02 2.86 6.67
CA MET A 120 12.13 1.90 6.55
C MET A 120 13.37 2.38 7.30
N GLN A 121 13.75 3.66 7.12
CA GLN A 121 14.90 4.25 7.80
C GLN A 121 14.77 4.23 9.32
N ALA A 122 13.57 4.40 9.86
CA ALA A 122 13.32 4.35 11.29
C ALA A 122 13.32 2.90 11.84
N ALA A 123 12.81 1.93 11.08
CA ALA A 123 12.70 0.54 11.51
C ALA A 123 14.02 -0.25 11.35
N ILE A 124 14.79 0.00 10.29
CA ILE A 124 16.01 -0.76 9.94
C ILE A 124 17.04 -0.79 11.07
N PRO A 125 17.38 0.31 11.77
CA PRO A 125 18.34 0.28 12.88
C PRO A 125 17.91 -0.67 13.99
N ILE A 126 16.61 -0.65 14.34
CA ILE A 126 16.04 -1.54 15.36
C ILE A 126 16.15 -3.00 14.91
N MET A 127 15.76 -3.29 13.65
CA MET A 127 15.85 -4.64 13.09
C MET A 127 17.29 -5.14 13.01
N ARG A 128 18.26 -4.28 12.69
CA ARG A 128 19.69 -4.65 12.70
C ARG A 128 20.16 -5.01 14.11
N GLN A 129 19.83 -4.20 15.09
CA GLN A 129 20.22 -4.42 16.49
C GLN A 129 19.66 -5.73 17.05
N GLN A 130 18.46 -6.12 16.66
CA GLN A 130 17.79 -7.34 17.13
C GLN A 130 18.10 -8.59 16.27
N GLY A 131 18.96 -8.48 15.24
CA GLY A 131 19.43 -9.60 14.42
C GLY A 131 18.56 -9.97 13.23
N GLY A 132 17.61 -9.11 12.85
CA GLY A 132 16.77 -9.30 11.64
C GLY A 132 15.35 -8.80 11.78
N GLY A 133 14.59 -8.94 10.69
CA GLY A 133 13.20 -8.52 10.61
C GLY A 133 12.64 -8.66 9.20
N ASP A 134 11.40 -8.25 9.03
CA ASP A 134 10.71 -8.24 7.74
C ASP A 134 10.10 -6.88 7.46
N ILE A 135 10.34 -6.33 6.27
CA ILE A 135 9.71 -5.13 5.75
C ILE A 135 8.74 -5.55 4.64
N VAL A 136 7.51 -5.08 4.71
CA VAL A 136 6.50 -5.32 3.68
C VAL A 136 6.11 -3.99 3.06
N ASN A 137 6.27 -3.87 1.74
CA ASN A 137 5.81 -2.70 0.99
C ASN A 137 4.53 -3.06 0.22
N ILE A 138 3.40 -2.45 0.57
CA ILE A 138 2.16 -2.60 -0.17
C ILE A 138 2.21 -1.66 -1.39
N SER A 139 2.61 -2.23 -2.49
CA SER A 139 2.67 -1.57 -3.79
C SER A 139 1.33 -1.67 -4.53
N SER A 140 1.36 -1.96 -5.81
CA SER A 140 0.19 -2.18 -6.68
C SER A 140 0.63 -2.86 -7.98
N VAL A 141 -0.31 -3.46 -8.70
CA VAL A 141 -0.14 -3.80 -10.12
C VAL A 141 0.19 -2.54 -10.94
N SER A 142 -0.29 -1.37 -10.51
CA SER A 142 0.10 -0.07 -11.09
C SER A 142 1.59 0.28 -10.91
N GLY A 143 2.33 -0.44 -10.07
CA GLY A 143 3.79 -0.37 -9.99
C GLY A 143 4.52 -1.17 -11.08
N HIS A 144 3.79 -1.82 -11.98
CA HIS A 144 4.30 -2.59 -13.11
C HIS A 144 3.71 -2.14 -14.44
N ILE A 145 2.49 -1.57 -14.42
CA ILE A 145 1.74 -1.16 -15.60
C ILE A 145 1.16 0.22 -15.33
N ALA A 146 1.48 1.19 -16.18
CA ALA A 146 0.87 2.50 -16.13
C ALA A 146 -0.46 2.49 -16.91
N THR A 147 -1.50 3.07 -16.32
CA THR A 147 -2.79 3.25 -16.98
C THR A 147 -3.13 4.73 -17.09
N PRO A 148 -3.85 5.14 -18.15
CA PRO A 148 -4.29 6.52 -18.30
C PRO A 148 -5.03 7.03 -17.05
N TYR A 149 -4.86 8.30 -16.75
CA TYR A 149 -5.43 9.02 -15.59
C TYR A 149 -4.95 8.54 -14.21
N MET A 150 -4.06 7.54 -14.15
CA MET A 150 -3.46 7.02 -12.93
C MET A 150 -1.93 7.16 -12.95
N SER A 151 -1.38 8.00 -13.82
CA SER A 151 0.06 8.12 -14.06
C SER A 151 0.82 8.51 -12.78
N GLY A 152 0.32 9.47 -12.01
CA GLY A 152 0.94 9.90 -10.77
C GLY A 152 0.98 8.78 -9.72
N TYR A 153 -0.13 8.06 -9.53
CA TYR A 153 -0.15 6.90 -8.63
C TYR A 153 0.78 5.79 -9.10
N ALA A 154 0.75 5.47 -10.41
CA ALA A 154 1.64 4.49 -11.00
C ALA A 154 3.12 4.87 -10.78
N ALA A 155 3.49 6.13 -10.94
CA ALA A 155 4.84 6.61 -10.69
C ALA A 155 5.30 6.34 -9.24
N THR A 156 4.46 6.64 -8.22
CA THR A 156 4.79 6.34 -6.83
C THR A 156 5.01 4.85 -6.59
N LYS A 157 4.18 3.98 -7.22
CA LYS A 157 4.26 2.53 -7.04
C LYS A 157 5.40 1.88 -7.83
N HIS A 158 5.77 2.42 -8.99
CA HIS A 158 6.99 2.02 -9.70
C HIS A 158 8.24 2.36 -8.89
N ALA A 159 8.30 3.59 -8.34
CA ALA A 159 9.39 4.01 -7.47
C ALA A 159 9.48 3.12 -6.21
N MET A 160 8.36 2.81 -5.56
CA MET A 160 8.33 1.89 -4.43
C MET A 160 8.84 0.49 -4.79
N ASN A 161 8.49 -0.04 -5.97
CA ASN A 161 9.01 -1.33 -6.44
C ASN A 161 10.52 -1.29 -6.63
N ALA A 162 11.06 -0.21 -7.18
CA ALA A 162 12.50 -0.03 -7.37
C ALA A 162 13.23 0.03 -6.01
N ILE A 163 12.77 0.89 -5.09
CA ILE A 163 13.31 1.01 -3.72
C ILE A 163 13.23 -0.34 -2.99
N GLY A 164 12.09 -1.04 -3.03
CA GLY A 164 11.93 -2.33 -2.37
C GLY A 164 12.89 -3.40 -2.89
N LYS A 165 13.15 -3.43 -4.20
CA LYS A 165 14.12 -4.36 -4.82
C LYS A 165 15.55 -4.05 -4.39
N ALA A 166 15.95 -2.78 -4.38
CA ALA A 166 17.28 -2.35 -3.94
C ALA A 166 17.49 -2.62 -2.45
N ALA A 167 16.56 -2.16 -1.60
CA ALA A 167 16.60 -2.36 -0.16
C ALA A 167 16.69 -3.84 0.21
N ARG A 168 16.00 -4.73 -0.52
CA ARG A 168 16.13 -6.16 -0.28
C ARG A 168 17.57 -6.65 -0.43
N MET A 169 18.28 -6.24 -1.48
CA MET A 169 19.67 -6.66 -1.70
C MET A 169 20.62 -6.10 -0.64
N GLU A 170 20.40 -4.83 -0.26
CA GLU A 170 21.21 -4.14 0.75
C GLU A 170 21.06 -4.76 2.15
N LEU A 171 19.85 -5.22 2.49
CA LEU A 171 19.49 -5.62 3.83
C LEU A 171 19.62 -7.14 4.11
N LEU A 172 19.77 -7.96 3.07
CA LEU A 172 19.92 -9.42 3.23
C LEU A 172 21.05 -9.81 4.21
N ARG A 173 22.19 -9.12 4.14
CA ARG A 173 23.33 -9.34 5.04
C ARG A 173 23.00 -9.09 6.52
N HIS A 174 21.93 -8.36 6.83
CA HIS A 174 21.44 -8.07 8.17
C HIS A 174 20.25 -8.96 8.55
N ASN A 175 19.99 -10.03 7.78
CA ASN A 175 18.82 -10.90 7.96
C ASN A 175 17.49 -10.14 7.93
N ILE A 176 17.43 -8.98 7.27
CA ILE A 176 16.21 -8.22 7.06
C ILE A 176 15.69 -8.55 5.65
N ASN A 177 14.49 -9.10 5.58
CA ASN A 177 13.83 -9.43 4.33
C ASN A 177 12.92 -8.27 3.91
N VAL A 178 12.88 -7.96 2.62
CA VAL A 178 11.93 -6.99 2.06
C VAL A 178 11.01 -7.71 1.08
N LEU A 179 9.71 -7.68 1.37
CA LEU A 179 8.63 -8.22 0.55
C LEU A 179 7.87 -7.09 -0.10
N THR A 180 7.71 -7.11 -1.41
CA THR A 180 6.78 -6.23 -2.13
C THR A 180 5.49 -6.99 -2.42
N VAL A 181 4.35 -6.46 -2.00
CA VAL A 181 3.02 -6.98 -2.34
C VAL A 181 2.38 -6.04 -3.34
N SER A 182 1.97 -6.58 -4.48
CA SER A 182 1.39 -5.82 -5.60
C SER A 182 -0.07 -6.24 -5.81
N PRO A 183 -1.03 -5.63 -5.07
CA PRO A 183 -2.44 -5.87 -5.27
C PRO A 183 -2.91 -5.29 -6.61
N GLY A 184 -3.87 -5.98 -7.25
CA GLY A 184 -4.65 -5.44 -8.34
C GLY A 184 -5.84 -4.64 -7.82
N TYR A 185 -7.02 -4.91 -8.37
CA TYR A 185 -8.24 -4.25 -7.92
C TYR A 185 -8.76 -4.91 -6.63
N ILE A 186 -8.86 -4.12 -5.57
CA ILE A 186 -9.32 -4.58 -4.26
C ILE A 186 -10.63 -3.87 -3.88
N ALA A 187 -11.59 -4.62 -3.35
CA ALA A 187 -12.88 -4.11 -2.88
C ALA A 187 -12.70 -3.33 -1.56
N THR A 188 -12.23 -2.11 -1.66
CA THR A 188 -12.04 -1.17 -0.54
C THR A 188 -12.56 0.20 -0.92
N ASP A 189 -12.67 1.09 0.05
CA ASP A 189 -12.98 2.50 -0.19
C ASP A 189 -11.82 3.30 -0.79
N PHE A 190 -10.71 2.64 -1.19
CA PHE A 190 -9.56 3.31 -1.79
C PHE A 190 -9.94 4.19 -2.98
N VAL A 191 -10.75 3.65 -3.91
CA VAL A 191 -11.19 4.40 -5.11
C VAL A 191 -12.12 5.55 -4.74
N LYS A 192 -12.97 5.38 -3.72
CA LYS A 192 -13.84 6.45 -3.22
C LYS A 192 -13.03 7.58 -2.59
N ASN A 193 -11.93 7.23 -1.91
CA ASN A 193 -11.05 8.13 -1.18
C ASN A 193 -9.90 8.71 -2.03
N MET A 194 -9.82 8.36 -3.31
CA MET A 194 -8.84 8.96 -4.22
C MET A 194 -9.13 10.44 -4.41
N VAL A 195 -8.06 11.23 -4.55
CA VAL A 195 -8.19 12.60 -5.05
C VAL A 195 -8.67 12.54 -6.50
N LYS A 196 -9.79 13.20 -6.76
CA LYS A 196 -10.46 13.18 -8.07
C LYS A 196 -10.14 14.46 -8.81
N GLY A 197 -9.42 14.33 -9.92
CA GLY A 197 -9.24 15.42 -10.86
C GLY A 197 -10.40 15.52 -11.85
N LYS A 198 -10.23 16.41 -12.82
CA LYS A 198 -11.24 16.76 -13.84
C LYS A 198 -11.79 15.57 -14.65
N TYR A 199 -11.00 14.50 -14.80
CA TYR A 199 -11.36 13.35 -15.63
C TYR A 199 -11.56 12.06 -14.83
N SER A 200 -11.86 12.16 -13.55
CA SER A 200 -11.97 11.02 -12.63
C SER A 200 -12.98 9.95 -13.06
N GLU A 201 -14.00 10.31 -13.83
CA GLU A 201 -15.05 9.41 -14.33
C GLU A 201 -14.60 8.53 -15.52
N ARG A 202 -13.43 8.79 -16.10
CA ARG A 202 -12.88 8.00 -17.21
C ARG A 202 -12.29 6.66 -16.81
N VAL A 203 -11.95 6.50 -15.54
CA VAL A 203 -11.44 5.25 -15.01
C VAL A 203 -12.61 4.37 -14.61
N GLY A 204 -13.01 3.49 -15.53
CA GLY A 204 -14.01 2.47 -15.24
C GLY A 204 -13.54 1.59 -14.08
N SER A 205 -14.36 1.48 -13.05
CA SER A 205 -14.11 0.56 -11.94
C SER A 205 -14.22 -0.88 -12.46
N SER A 206 -13.09 -1.59 -12.52
CA SER A 206 -13.09 -3.03 -12.84
C SER A 206 -13.57 -3.85 -11.63
N VAL A 207 -14.72 -3.49 -11.07
CA VAL A 207 -15.31 -4.16 -9.88
C VAL A 207 -15.47 -5.66 -10.11
N LYS A 208 -15.66 -6.08 -11.35
CA LYS A 208 -15.83 -7.51 -11.72
C LYS A 208 -14.69 -8.43 -11.29
N TYR A 209 -13.48 -7.89 -11.10
CA TYR A 209 -12.28 -8.67 -10.74
C TYR A 209 -11.72 -8.25 -9.37
N ALA A 210 -12.49 -7.48 -8.60
CA ALA A 210 -12.08 -7.07 -7.26
C ALA A 210 -12.02 -8.28 -6.33
N VAL A 211 -10.92 -8.39 -5.59
CA VAL A 211 -10.79 -9.34 -4.47
C VAL A 211 -10.92 -8.59 -3.15
N THR A 212 -11.23 -9.33 -2.08
CA THR A 212 -11.35 -8.73 -0.75
C THR A 212 -9.98 -8.38 -0.16
N PRO A 213 -9.90 -7.44 0.79
CA PRO A 213 -8.68 -7.16 1.54
C PRO A 213 -8.07 -8.38 2.22
N ASP A 214 -8.89 -9.32 2.67
CA ASP A 214 -8.45 -10.55 3.34
C ASP A 214 -7.58 -11.43 2.43
N VAL A 215 -7.89 -11.48 1.13
CA VAL A 215 -7.06 -12.20 0.14
C VAL A 215 -5.65 -11.59 0.04
N VAL A 216 -5.56 -10.25 0.17
CA VAL A 216 -4.25 -9.57 0.17
C VAL A 216 -3.52 -9.84 1.49
N ALA A 217 -4.24 -9.83 2.62
CA ALA A 217 -3.67 -10.13 3.93
C ALA A 217 -3.09 -11.54 3.97
N ASP A 218 -3.84 -12.56 3.51
CA ASP A 218 -3.32 -13.94 3.42
C ASP A 218 -2.11 -14.04 2.50
N ALA A 219 -2.17 -13.44 1.30
CA ALA A 219 -1.06 -13.44 0.37
C ALA A 219 0.20 -12.76 0.95
N THR A 220 0.01 -11.72 1.77
CA THR A 220 1.09 -11.04 2.51
C THR A 220 1.71 -11.98 3.53
N LEU A 221 0.90 -12.63 4.36
CA LEU A 221 1.35 -13.62 5.34
C LEU A 221 2.12 -14.76 4.67
N GLN A 222 1.57 -15.36 3.62
CA GLN A 222 2.25 -16.43 2.88
C GLN A 222 3.55 -15.96 2.21
N GLY A 223 3.59 -14.71 1.77
CA GLY A 223 4.79 -14.07 1.23
C GLY A 223 5.88 -13.92 2.28
N LEU A 224 5.54 -13.47 3.47
CA LEU A 224 6.44 -13.35 4.64
C LEU A 224 7.01 -14.70 5.04
N LEU A 225 6.16 -15.68 5.32
CA LEU A 225 6.56 -17.02 5.78
C LEU A 225 7.51 -17.71 4.79
N LYS A 226 7.36 -17.46 3.49
CA LYS A 226 8.20 -18.02 2.42
C LYS A 226 9.34 -17.09 2.00
N ARG A 227 9.60 -16.00 2.72
CA ARG A 227 10.62 -14.96 2.43
C ARG A 227 10.66 -14.55 0.95
N LYS A 228 9.47 -14.40 0.33
CA LYS A 228 9.37 -14.06 -1.09
C LYS A 228 9.87 -12.64 -1.34
N ARG A 229 10.33 -12.39 -2.58
CA ARG A 229 10.68 -11.05 -3.06
C ARG A 229 9.45 -10.23 -3.34
N GLU A 230 8.48 -10.88 -3.99
CA GLU A 230 7.28 -10.24 -4.48
C GLU A 230 6.09 -11.20 -4.51
N VAL A 231 4.92 -10.63 -4.23
CA VAL A 231 3.63 -11.31 -4.35
C VAL A 231 2.67 -10.41 -5.15
N ILE A 232 2.09 -10.94 -6.22
CA ILE A 232 1.09 -10.26 -7.04
C ILE A 232 -0.26 -10.93 -6.79
N VAL A 233 -1.27 -10.11 -6.46
CA VAL A 233 -2.60 -10.56 -6.03
C VAL A 233 -3.70 -9.82 -6.81
N PRO A 234 -4.63 -10.57 -7.43
CA PRO A 234 -4.63 -12.00 -7.71
C PRO A 234 -3.57 -12.41 -8.73
N LYS A 235 -3.25 -13.72 -8.75
CA LYS A 235 -2.11 -14.26 -9.51
C LYS A 235 -2.19 -14.03 -11.03
N PHE A 236 -3.38 -13.88 -11.61
CA PHE A 236 -3.52 -13.68 -13.05
C PHE A 236 -2.87 -12.39 -13.56
N TYR A 237 -2.73 -11.36 -12.69
CA TYR A 237 -2.01 -10.13 -13.08
C TYR A 237 -0.54 -10.37 -13.44
N LYS A 238 0.09 -11.47 -13.01
CA LYS A 238 1.45 -11.82 -13.44
C LYS A 238 1.54 -11.99 -14.96
N TRP A 239 0.53 -12.65 -15.54
CA TRP A 239 0.47 -12.84 -16.99
C TRP A 239 0.22 -11.53 -17.73
N PHE A 240 -0.64 -10.67 -17.17
CA PHE A 240 -0.93 -9.37 -17.74
C PHE A 240 0.30 -8.46 -17.70
N ILE A 241 1.03 -8.44 -16.58
CA ILE A 241 2.30 -7.70 -16.44
C ILE A 241 3.33 -8.21 -17.45
N LYS A 242 3.48 -9.54 -17.58
CA LYS A 242 4.40 -10.14 -18.56
C LYS A 242 4.03 -9.76 -20.00
N LEU A 243 2.74 -9.81 -20.33
CA LEU A 243 2.26 -9.39 -21.64
C LEU A 243 2.56 -7.90 -21.90
N TYR A 244 2.35 -7.03 -20.92
CA TYR A 244 2.68 -5.62 -21.05
C TYR A 244 4.17 -5.39 -21.27
N GLN A 245 5.04 -6.14 -20.59
CA GLN A 245 6.49 -6.03 -20.74
C GLN A 245 7.00 -6.54 -22.11
N THR A 246 6.35 -7.56 -22.68
CA THR A 246 6.78 -8.16 -23.95
C THR A 246 6.09 -7.58 -25.18
N SER A 247 4.87 -7.06 -25.02
CA SER A 247 4.07 -6.51 -26.12
C SER A 247 3.24 -5.28 -25.65
N PRO A 248 3.91 -4.18 -25.24
CA PRO A 248 3.23 -3.01 -24.68
C PRO A 248 2.18 -2.43 -25.61
N GLY A 249 2.48 -2.31 -26.91
CA GLY A 249 1.54 -1.73 -27.88
C GLY A 249 0.24 -2.53 -28.05
N ALA A 250 0.25 -3.85 -27.83
CA ALA A 250 -0.99 -4.63 -27.83
C ALA A 250 -1.85 -4.33 -26.62
N VAL A 251 -1.25 -4.23 -25.44
CA VAL A 251 -1.94 -3.92 -24.19
C VAL A 251 -2.47 -2.47 -24.21
N GLU A 252 -1.67 -1.53 -24.67
CA GLU A 252 -2.06 -0.12 -24.80
C GLU A 252 -3.27 0.05 -25.74
N ARG A 253 -3.28 -0.65 -26.89
CA ARG A 253 -4.44 -0.66 -27.80
C ARG A 253 -5.69 -1.21 -27.11
N ALA A 254 -5.55 -2.27 -26.31
CA ALA A 254 -6.67 -2.85 -25.57
C ALA A 254 -7.19 -1.91 -24.49
N ILE A 255 -6.30 -1.22 -23.77
CA ILE A 255 -6.67 -0.20 -22.76
C ILE A 255 -7.38 0.98 -23.43
N ARG A 256 -6.81 1.52 -24.52
CA ARG A 256 -7.42 2.65 -25.26
C ARG A 256 -8.84 2.36 -25.73
N LYS A 257 -9.12 1.15 -26.20
CA LYS A 257 -10.49 0.74 -26.63
C LYS A 257 -11.51 0.77 -25.49
N ARG A 258 -11.07 0.68 -24.23
CA ARG A 258 -11.95 0.70 -23.04
C ARG A 258 -12.13 2.09 -22.43
N LEU A 259 -11.35 3.09 -22.89
CA LEU A 259 -11.51 4.46 -22.43
C LEU A 259 -12.74 5.09 -23.09
N LYS A 260 -13.58 5.75 -22.31
CA LYS A 260 -14.68 6.54 -22.86
C LYS A 260 -14.14 7.69 -23.72
N PRO A 261 -14.74 7.99 -24.88
CA PRO A 261 -14.37 9.15 -25.69
C PRO A 261 -14.47 10.46 -24.89
N THR A 262 -13.57 11.41 -25.16
CA THR A 262 -13.52 12.72 -24.48
C THR A 262 -14.86 13.47 -24.57
N SER A 263 -15.52 13.42 -25.72
CA SER A 263 -16.82 14.04 -25.96
C SER A 263 -17.94 13.52 -25.05
N GLN A 264 -17.97 12.22 -24.77
CA GLN A 264 -18.97 11.64 -23.85
C GLN A 264 -18.74 12.08 -22.40
N VAL A 265 -17.47 12.13 -21.95
CA VAL A 265 -17.14 12.55 -20.59
C VAL A 265 -17.42 14.03 -20.37
N MET A 266 -17.14 14.88 -21.35
CA MET A 266 -17.47 16.30 -21.25
C MET A 266 -19.00 16.54 -21.27
N ALA A 267 -19.76 15.76 -22.04
CA ALA A 267 -21.22 15.84 -22.03
C ALA A 267 -21.81 15.34 -20.69
N GLU A 268 -21.27 14.30 -20.09
CA GLU A 268 -21.69 13.80 -18.76
C GLU A 268 -21.33 14.80 -17.64
N ALA A 269 -20.16 15.45 -17.71
CA ALA A 269 -19.76 16.49 -16.75
C ALA A 269 -20.63 17.74 -16.84
N ALA A 270 -20.97 18.19 -18.05
CA ALA A 270 -21.86 19.34 -18.26
C ALA A 270 -23.28 19.10 -17.73
N LYS A 271 -23.78 17.85 -17.80
CA LYS A 271 -25.10 17.48 -17.26
C LYS A 271 -25.17 17.44 -15.73
N LYS A 272 -24.04 17.35 -15.03
CA LYS A 272 -23.97 17.34 -13.56
C LYS A 272 -23.73 18.74 -12.96
N SER A 273 -23.40 19.71 -13.81
CA SER A 273 -23.19 21.11 -13.40
C SER A 273 -24.46 21.95 -13.50
N ASN A 274 -25.51 21.39 -14.07
CA ASN A 274 -26.89 21.92 -14.12
C ASN A 274 -27.78 21.10 -13.16
#